data_5da031da9b3154cdec6524d88693dbaf
#
_entry.id   5da031da9b3154cdec6524d88693dbaf
#
_cell.length_a   1.000
_cell.length_b   1.000
_cell.length_c   1.000
_cell.angle_alpha   90.00
_cell.angle_beta   90.00
_cell.angle_gamma   90.00
#
_symmetry.space_group_name_H-M   'P 1'
#
loop_
_entity.id
_entity.type
_entity.pdbx_description
1 polymer ?
#
loop_
_entity_poly.entity_id
_entity_poly.type
_entity_poly.pdbx_seq_one_letter_code
_entity_poly.pdbx_strand_id
1 'polypeptide(L)'
;LPDKAEARLALGLVPDKPTVFIFGGSLGARSINLAMEASVEKFRQAGIQVLWQTGKNYTPNSALNAENIKIMQFVDDMRTNYAAADVVVCRAGATTIAELAIIRKPAILVPFPQAANDHQ
;
A
#
# COMPACT_ATOMS: atom_id res chain seq x y z
N LEU A 1 4.93 -1.38 17.11
CA LEU A 1 4.48 -0.38 16.13
C LEU A 1 3.90 0.84 16.84
N PRO A 2 3.94 2.02 16.20
CA PRO A 2 3.20 3.19 16.68
C PRO A 2 1.71 2.91 16.77
N ASP A 3 1.00 3.72 17.54
CA ASP A 3 -0.46 3.68 17.57
C ASP A 3 -1.05 4.03 16.20
N LYS A 4 -2.12 3.34 15.83
CA LYS A 4 -2.75 3.50 14.51
C LYS A 4 -3.21 4.93 14.25
N ALA A 5 -3.90 5.54 15.21
CA ALA A 5 -4.41 6.89 15.06
C ALA A 5 -3.28 7.91 14.95
N GLU A 6 -2.24 7.75 15.79
CA GLU A 6 -1.07 8.64 15.73
C GLU A 6 -0.32 8.51 14.41
N ALA A 7 -0.16 7.28 13.91
CA ALA A 7 0.49 7.04 12.63
C ALA A 7 -0.27 7.71 11.48
N ARG A 8 -1.60 7.61 11.50
CA ARG A 8 -2.43 8.25 10.49
C ARG A 8 -2.29 9.76 10.51
N LEU A 9 -2.31 10.36 11.70
CA LEU A 9 -2.10 11.80 11.83
C LEU A 9 -0.73 12.23 11.33
N ALA A 10 0.31 11.46 11.64
CA ALA A 10 1.66 11.77 11.17
C ALA A 10 1.78 11.72 9.64
N LEU A 11 0.95 10.92 8.99
CA LEU A 11 0.93 10.79 7.54
C LEU A 11 -0.07 11.74 6.86
N GLY A 12 -0.74 12.59 7.64
CA GLY A 12 -1.73 13.52 7.09
C GLY A 12 -3.06 12.89 6.77
N LEU A 13 -3.37 11.75 7.40
CA LEU A 13 -4.64 11.04 7.21
C LEU A 13 -5.59 11.29 8.38
N VAL A 14 -6.85 10.97 8.17
CA VAL A 14 -7.87 11.04 9.20
C VAL A 14 -7.72 9.83 10.13
N PRO A 15 -7.66 10.02 11.46
CA PRO A 15 -7.30 8.92 12.37
C PRO A 15 -8.33 7.83 12.52
N ASP A 16 -9.59 8.07 12.23
CA ASP A 16 -10.67 7.11 12.45
C ASP A 16 -11.25 6.51 11.16
N LYS A 17 -10.57 6.67 10.03
CA LYS A 17 -11.02 6.08 8.76
C LYS A 17 -10.21 4.85 8.39
N PRO A 18 -10.85 3.83 7.79
CA PRO A 18 -10.13 2.64 7.30
C PRO A 18 -9.00 3.03 6.34
N THR A 19 -7.89 2.37 6.46
CA THR A 19 -6.68 2.70 5.69
C THR A 19 -6.06 1.45 5.08
N VAL A 20 -5.70 1.53 3.80
CA VAL A 20 -5.01 0.47 3.08
C VAL A 20 -3.63 0.96 2.68
N PHE A 21 -2.61 0.12 2.87
CA PHE A 21 -1.24 0.41 2.42
C PHE A 21 -0.91 -0.53 1.27
N ILE A 22 -0.60 0.03 0.10
CA ILE A 22 -0.35 -0.72 -1.12
C ILE A 22 1.07 -0.47 -1.60
N PHE A 23 1.84 -1.53 -1.81
CA PHE A 23 3.19 -1.41 -2.33
C PHE A 23 3.62 -2.69 -3.03
N GLY A 24 4.54 -2.55 -4.00
CA GLY A 24 5.10 -3.67 -4.75
C GLY A 24 6.61 -3.84 -4.57
N GLY A 25 7.19 -3.21 -3.53
CA GLY A 25 8.63 -3.15 -3.32
C GLY A 25 9.21 -1.84 -3.83
N SER A 26 10.53 -1.65 -3.70
CA SER A 26 11.19 -0.38 -4.05
C SER A 26 11.05 -0.03 -5.54
N LEU A 27 11.00 -1.02 -6.40
CA LEU A 27 10.80 -0.83 -7.84
C LEU A 27 9.31 -0.81 -8.21
N GLY A 28 8.45 -1.17 -7.26
CA GLY A 28 7.03 -1.26 -7.47
C GLY A 28 6.62 -2.51 -8.26
N ALA A 29 5.37 -2.55 -8.64
CA ALA A 29 4.83 -3.62 -9.47
C ALA A 29 3.77 -3.04 -10.39
N ARG A 30 4.01 -3.13 -11.69
CA ARG A 30 3.12 -2.50 -12.68
C ARG A 30 1.68 -2.97 -12.55
N SER A 31 1.46 -4.27 -12.36
CA SER A 31 0.10 -4.80 -12.26
C SER A 31 -0.64 -4.28 -11.03
N ILE A 32 0.06 -4.14 -9.90
CA ILE A 32 -0.51 -3.57 -8.68
C ILE A 32 -0.84 -2.09 -8.92
N ASN A 33 0.08 -1.35 -9.54
CA ASN A 33 -0.12 0.07 -9.80
C ASN A 33 -1.30 0.32 -10.74
N LEU A 34 -1.42 -0.46 -11.79
CA LEU A 34 -2.55 -0.32 -12.73
C LEU A 34 -3.89 -0.66 -12.05
N ALA A 35 -3.90 -1.71 -11.24
CA ALA A 35 -5.10 -2.07 -10.49
C ALA A 35 -5.48 -0.97 -9.49
N MET A 36 -4.48 -0.34 -8.86
CA MET A 36 -4.73 0.76 -7.93
C MET A 36 -5.34 1.97 -8.66
N GLU A 37 -4.79 2.35 -9.82
CA GLU A 37 -5.37 3.45 -10.60
C GLU A 37 -6.83 3.20 -10.94
N ALA A 38 -7.15 1.97 -11.33
CA ALA A 38 -8.52 1.58 -11.66
C ALA A 38 -9.46 1.59 -10.45
N SER A 39 -8.91 1.51 -9.24
CA SER A 39 -9.70 1.36 -8.01
C SER A 39 -9.83 2.65 -7.20
N VAL A 40 -9.12 3.71 -7.56
CA VAL A 40 -9.06 4.94 -6.76
C VAL A 40 -10.45 5.48 -6.43
N GLU A 41 -11.32 5.57 -7.41
CA GLU A 41 -12.65 6.13 -7.19
C GLU A 41 -13.49 5.27 -6.26
N LYS A 42 -13.34 3.96 -6.34
CA LYS A 42 -14.06 3.04 -5.46
C LYS A 42 -13.62 3.21 -4.01
N PHE A 43 -12.32 3.38 -3.77
CA PHE A 43 -11.80 3.66 -2.43
C PHE A 43 -12.36 4.97 -1.89
N ARG A 44 -12.37 5.99 -2.73
CA ARG A 44 -12.89 7.30 -2.34
C ARG A 44 -14.37 7.22 -1.95
N GLN A 45 -15.18 6.54 -2.75
CA GLN A 45 -16.61 6.38 -2.48
C GLN A 45 -16.86 5.58 -1.20
N ALA A 46 -16.00 4.62 -0.90
CA ALA A 46 -16.11 3.79 0.30
C ALA A 46 -15.57 4.47 1.57
N GLY A 47 -14.97 5.66 1.45
CA GLY A 47 -14.39 6.34 2.59
C GLY A 47 -13.09 5.73 3.07
N ILE A 48 -12.38 5.00 2.21
CA ILE A 48 -11.14 4.31 2.55
C ILE A 48 -9.95 5.20 2.17
N GLN A 49 -9.03 5.36 3.10
CA GLN A 49 -7.79 6.07 2.87
C GLN A 49 -6.73 5.12 2.32
N VAL A 50 -5.86 5.64 1.45
CA VAL A 50 -4.85 4.83 0.79
C VAL A 50 -3.46 5.44 0.94
N LEU A 51 -2.51 4.60 1.33
CA LEU A 51 -1.09 4.88 1.26
C LEU A 51 -0.55 4.01 0.13
N TRP A 52 -0.01 4.62 -0.91
CA TRP A 52 0.38 3.91 -2.12
C TRP A 52 1.82 4.22 -2.49
N GLN A 53 2.68 3.20 -2.41
CA GLN A 53 4.05 3.28 -2.91
C GLN A 53 4.09 2.71 -4.32
N THR A 54 4.41 3.57 -5.28
CA THR A 54 4.39 3.20 -6.70
C THR A 54 5.68 2.56 -7.19
N GLY A 55 6.80 2.85 -6.54
CA GLY A 55 8.13 2.51 -7.05
C GLY A 55 8.67 3.62 -7.95
N LYS A 56 9.96 3.54 -8.27
CA LYS A 56 10.67 4.63 -8.96
C LYS A 56 10.24 4.84 -10.40
N ASN A 57 9.84 3.77 -11.08
CA ASN A 57 9.63 3.80 -12.53
C ASN A 57 8.16 3.96 -12.92
N TYR A 58 7.32 4.35 -11.98
CA TYR A 58 5.90 4.52 -12.25
C TYR A 58 5.46 5.92 -11.86
N THR A 59 4.83 6.62 -12.79
CA THR A 59 4.26 7.94 -12.54
C THR A 59 2.76 7.87 -12.70
N PRO A 60 2.00 7.98 -11.60
CA PRO A 60 0.55 7.95 -11.70
C PRO A 60 0.01 9.25 -12.30
N ASN A 61 -1.21 9.19 -12.83
CA ASN A 61 -1.90 10.37 -13.32
C ASN A 61 -2.12 11.35 -12.17
N SER A 62 -1.74 12.61 -12.37
CA SER A 62 -1.88 13.65 -11.33
C SER A 62 -3.33 13.84 -10.87
N ALA A 63 -4.32 13.50 -11.71
CA ALA A 63 -5.73 13.58 -11.34
C ALA A 63 -6.11 12.60 -10.23
N LEU A 64 -5.25 11.62 -9.93
CA LEU A 64 -5.48 10.67 -8.84
C LEU A 64 -5.17 11.24 -7.46
N ASN A 65 -4.46 12.35 -7.39
CA ASN A 65 -4.17 12.99 -6.10
C ASN A 65 -5.47 13.46 -5.44
N ALA A 66 -5.67 13.03 -4.21
CA ALA A 66 -6.83 13.38 -3.41
C ALA A 66 -6.44 13.38 -1.94
N GLU A 67 -7.27 13.99 -1.10
CA GLU A 67 -6.97 14.11 0.33
C GLU A 67 -6.80 12.76 1.00
N ASN A 68 -7.56 11.76 0.56
CA ASN A 68 -7.54 10.43 1.17
C ASN A 68 -6.55 9.47 0.50
N ILE A 69 -5.77 9.92 -0.46
CA ILE A 69 -4.80 9.08 -1.17
C ILE A 69 -3.44 9.75 -1.14
N LYS A 70 -2.48 9.06 -0.51
CA LYS A 70 -1.08 9.51 -0.43
C LYS A 70 -0.26 8.66 -1.36
N ILE A 71 0.30 9.28 -2.40
CA ILE A 71 1.07 8.59 -3.43
C ILE A 71 2.54 8.91 -3.22
N MET A 72 3.37 7.87 -3.11
CA MET A 72 4.80 8.00 -2.86
C MET A 72 5.55 7.06 -3.79
N GLN A 73 6.69 7.52 -4.34
CA GLN A 73 7.54 6.63 -5.13
C GLN A 73 8.23 5.61 -4.23
N PHE A 74 8.66 6.05 -3.06
CA PHE A 74 9.35 5.20 -2.10
C PHE A 74 8.97 5.62 -0.68
N VAL A 75 8.75 4.65 0.19
CA VAL A 75 8.41 4.89 1.59
C VAL A 75 9.66 4.68 2.44
N ASP A 76 10.13 5.76 3.08
CA ASP A 76 11.28 5.70 3.97
C ASP A 76 10.93 5.07 5.31
N ASP A 77 9.75 5.38 5.83
CA ASP A 77 9.30 4.90 7.13
C ASP A 77 8.18 3.87 6.98
N MET A 78 8.58 2.64 6.74
CA MET A 78 7.63 1.53 6.61
C MET A 78 6.86 1.28 7.90
N ARG A 79 7.47 1.50 9.06
CA ARG A 79 6.80 1.24 10.33
C ARG A 79 5.56 2.10 10.53
N THR A 80 5.67 3.39 10.25
CA THR A 80 4.53 4.30 10.38
C THR A 80 3.43 3.94 9.38
N ASN A 81 3.81 3.59 8.15
CA ASN A 81 2.83 3.17 7.15
C ASN A 81 2.13 1.87 7.55
N TYR A 82 2.87 0.88 8.03
CA TYR A 82 2.26 -0.36 8.54
C TYR A 82 1.32 -0.08 9.72
N ALA A 83 1.75 0.78 10.65
CA ALA A 83 0.95 1.10 11.82
C ALA A 83 -0.39 1.74 11.43
N ALA A 84 -0.39 2.61 10.42
CA ALA A 84 -1.60 3.30 9.95
C ALA A 84 -2.57 2.37 9.23
N ALA A 85 -2.09 1.27 8.67
CA ALA A 85 -2.89 0.40 7.81
C ALA A 85 -3.78 -0.57 8.58
N ASP A 86 -4.98 -0.80 8.07
CA ASP A 86 -5.83 -1.91 8.50
C ASP A 86 -5.52 -3.14 7.66
N VAL A 87 -5.19 -2.94 6.38
CA VAL A 87 -4.87 -4.02 5.44
C VAL A 87 -3.68 -3.59 4.59
N VAL A 88 -2.80 -4.53 4.27
CA VAL A 88 -1.64 -4.30 3.41
C VAL A 88 -1.82 -5.11 2.13
N VAL A 89 -1.56 -4.50 0.98
CA VAL A 89 -1.56 -5.17 -0.33
C VAL A 89 -0.15 -5.08 -0.88
N CYS A 90 0.47 -6.23 -1.16
CA CYS A 90 1.86 -6.25 -1.59
C CYS A 90 2.21 -7.53 -2.34
N ARG A 91 3.46 -7.62 -2.82
CA ARG A 91 4.00 -8.83 -3.43
C ARG A 91 4.33 -9.87 -2.36
N ALA A 92 4.21 -11.16 -2.75
CA ALA A 92 4.52 -12.29 -1.89
C ALA A 92 6.03 -12.58 -1.91
N GLY A 93 6.80 -11.80 -1.15
CA GLY A 93 8.22 -12.04 -0.97
C GLY A 93 8.51 -12.54 0.44
N ALA A 94 9.58 -13.36 0.60
CA ALA A 94 9.89 -13.98 1.89
C ALA A 94 10.10 -12.96 3.01
N THR A 95 10.84 -11.90 2.74
CA THR A 95 11.10 -10.85 3.73
C THR A 95 9.81 -10.14 4.13
N THR A 96 8.98 -9.79 3.16
CA THR A 96 7.71 -9.12 3.41
C THR A 96 6.78 -10.01 4.24
N ILE A 97 6.69 -11.28 3.90
CA ILE A 97 5.85 -12.23 4.64
C ILE A 97 6.30 -12.31 6.09
N ALA A 98 7.63 -12.38 6.33
CA ALA A 98 8.18 -12.42 7.68
C ALA A 98 7.83 -11.15 8.46
N GLU A 99 7.96 -9.97 7.85
CA GLU A 99 7.61 -8.70 8.47
C GLU A 99 6.14 -8.65 8.85
N LEU A 100 5.26 -9.05 7.94
CA LEU A 100 3.82 -9.04 8.16
C LEU A 100 3.42 -9.99 9.30
N ALA A 101 4.08 -11.15 9.39
CA ALA A 101 3.83 -12.10 10.47
C ALA A 101 4.17 -11.50 11.83
N ILE A 102 5.25 -10.73 11.91
CA ILE A 102 5.67 -10.07 13.15
C ILE A 102 4.70 -8.97 13.56
N ILE A 103 4.29 -8.12 12.63
CA ILE A 103 3.40 -6.99 12.93
C ILE A 103 1.92 -7.39 12.99
N ARG A 104 1.58 -8.58 12.54
CA ARG A 104 0.21 -9.13 12.60
C ARG A 104 -0.84 -8.28 11.87
N LYS A 105 -0.48 -7.73 10.71
CA LYS A 105 -1.41 -6.99 9.88
C LYS A 105 -2.03 -7.92 8.83
N PRO A 106 -3.35 -7.88 8.61
CA PRO A 106 -3.96 -8.59 7.50
C PRO A 106 -3.35 -8.13 6.18
N ALA A 107 -3.08 -9.06 5.29
CA ALA A 107 -2.42 -8.76 4.04
C ALA A 107 -3.05 -9.51 2.87
N ILE A 108 -3.07 -8.85 1.71
CA ILE A 108 -3.38 -9.46 0.43
C ILE A 108 -2.09 -9.56 -0.34
N LEU A 109 -1.66 -10.77 -0.63
CA LEU A 109 -0.39 -11.03 -1.31
C LEU A 109 -0.63 -11.31 -2.78
N VAL A 110 0.07 -10.55 -3.64
CA VAL A 110 -0.05 -10.68 -5.09
C VAL A 110 1.21 -11.36 -5.61
N PRO A 111 1.12 -12.57 -6.20
CA PRO A 111 2.30 -13.26 -6.69
C PRO A 111 2.89 -12.59 -7.93
N PHE A 112 4.19 -12.81 -8.15
CA PHE A 112 4.85 -12.34 -9.36
C PHE A 112 4.33 -13.13 -10.56
N PRO A 113 3.91 -12.47 -11.65
CA PRO A 113 3.40 -13.18 -12.82
C PRO A 113 4.39 -14.17 -13.44
N GLN A 114 5.67 -13.82 -13.50
CA GLN A 114 6.69 -14.69 -14.04
C GLN A 114 6.86 -15.94 -13.20
N ALA A 115 6.88 -15.80 -11.89
CA ALA A 115 6.96 -16.95 -10.99
C ALA A 115 5.75 -17.87 -11.18
N ALA A 116 4.56 -17.28 -11.33
CA ALA A 116 3.35 -18.05 -11.56
C ALA A 116 3.44 -18.86 -12.85
N ASN A 117 4.02 -18.30 -13.90
CA ASN A 117 4.16 -18.98 -15.19
C ASN A 117 5.16 -20.12 -15.13
N ASP A 118 6.23 -19.96 -14.39
CA ASP A 118 7.36 -20.87 -14.46
C ASP A 118 7.39 -21.90 -13.34
N HIS A 119 6.92 -21.54 -12.15
CA HIS A 119 7.20 -22.31 -10.95
C HIS A 119 5.99 -22.52 -10.04
N GLN A 120 4.87 -22.05 -10.43
CA GLN A 120 3.63 -22.19 -9.65
C GLN A 120 2.54 -22.96 -10.43
#